data_793c02e48084b36b77e236126e72d81a
#
_entry.id   793c02e48084b36b77e236126e72d81a
#
_cell.length_a   1.000
_cell.length_b   1.000
_cell.length_c   1.000
_cell.angle_alpha   90.00
_cell.angle_beta   90.00
_cell.angle_gamma   90.00
#
_symmetry.space_group_name_H-M   'P 1'
#
loop_
_entity.id
_entity.type
_entity.pdbx_description
1 polymer ?
#
loop_
_entity_poly.entity_id
_entity_poly.type
_entity_poly.pdbx_seq_one_letter_code
_entity_poly.pdbx_strand_id
1 'polypeptide(L)'
;TNPEYDLTVMPFLDDVTDAGGIYAPDHYAMQNSYPARSMAEFGAVTIAGSDAPVDDRSPRPFVNMAIGVTRQGLDGNVLNANEALDIHQVIAAYTINGARHLNQEAITGSIEPGKQADLAVLDRNIVELYESGNGLGIAETKVDLTLFDGKVIYRRE
;
A
#
# COMPACT_ATOMS: atom_id res chain seq x y z
N THR A 1 1.77 -8.53 3.84
CA THR A 1 1.97 -8.11 5.24
C THR A 1 2.53 -6.71 5.28
N ASN A 2 2.10 -5.89 6.24
CA ASN A 2 2.53 -4.52 6.39
C ASN A 2 3.94 -4.49 7.00
N PRO A 3 4.95 -3.81 6.40
CA PRO A 3 6.28 -3.69 7.01
C PRO A 3 6.26 -3.12 8.44
N GLU A 4 5.30 -2.23 8.73
CA GLU A 4 5.10 -1.67 10.07
C GLU A 4 4.71 -2.77 11.08
N TYR A 5 3.89 -3.73 10.67
CA TYR A 5 3.46 -4.83 11.54
C TYR A 5 4.66 -5.66 12.02
N ASP A 6 5.54 -6.04 11.10
CA ASP A 6 6.70 -6.89 11.43
C ASP A 6 7.70 -6.19 12.35
N LEU A 7 7.74 -4.84 12.32
CA LEU A 7 8.64 -4.06 13.17
C LEU A 7 8.05 -3.71 14.55
N THR A 8 6.70 -3.66 14.65
CA THR A 8 6.04 -3.16 15.88
C THR A 8 5.40 -4.25 16.72
N VAL A 9 4.99 -5.37 16.13
CA VAL A 9 4.22 -6.42 16.83
C VAL A 9 5.09 -7.50 17.44
N MET A 10 6.39 -7.48 17.16
CA MET A 10 7.33 -8.47 17.70
C MET A 10 8.39 -7.85 18.63
N PRO A 11 8.01 -7.12 19.71
CA PRO A 11 8.99 -6.50 20.62
C PRO A 11 9.91 -7.52 21.29
N PHE A 12 9.49 -8.80 21.39
CA PHE A 12 10.35 -9.86 21.90
C PHE A 12 11.50 -10.24 20.95
N LEU A 13 11.53 -9.68 19.75
CA LEU A 13 12.60 -9.86 18.78
C LEU A 13 13.70 -8.79 18.89
N ASP A 14 13.51 -7.75 19.71
CA ASP A 14 14.53 -6.72 19.93
C ASP A 14 15.86 -7.34 20.39
N ASP A 15 15.79 -8.30 21.32
CA ASP A 15 16.98 -9.04 21.77
C ASP A 15 17.65 -9.84 20.63
N VAL A 16 16.88 -10.27 19.66
CA VAL A 16 17.37 -11.06 18.51
C VAL A 16 17.98 -10.13 17.45
N THR A 17 17.45 -8.93 17.26
CA THR A 17 18.00 -7.92 16.35
C THR A 17 19.31 -7.36 16.90
N ASP A 18 19.38 -7.05 18.19
CA ASP A 18 20.59 -6.59 18.87
C ASP A 18 21.71 -7.64 18.86
N ALA A 19 21.34 -8.93 18.84
CA ALA A 19 22.29 -10.04 18.75
C ALA A 19 22.71 -10.41 17.33
N GLY A 20 22.31 -9.64 16.29
CA GLY A 20 22.58 -9.96 14.90
C GLY A 20 21.75 -11.12 14.35
N GLY A 21 20.56 -11.34 14.92
CA GLY A 21 19.61 -12.35 14.46
C GLY A 21 18.98 -12.03 13.09
N ILE A 22 18.04 -12.89 12.65
CA ILE A 22 17.40 -12.77 11.34
C ILE A 22 16.63 -11.48 11.08
N TYR A 23 16.32 -10.75 12.16
CA TYR A 23 15.62 -9.44 12.12
C TYR A 23 16.59 -8.25 12.20
N ALA A 24 17.89 -8.48 12.28
CA ALA A 24 18.87 -7.39 12.21
C ALA A 24 18.76 -6.69 10.84
N PRO A 25 18.79 -5.33 10.79
CA PRO A 25 18.58 -4.59 9.54
C PRO A 25 19.53 -4.96 8.40
N ASP A 26 20.74 -5.42 8.73
CA ASP A 26 21.78 -5.86 7.79
C ASP A 26 21.69 -7.36 7.45
N HIS A 27 20.81 -8.12 8.12
CA HIS A 27 20.64 -9.53 7.83
C HIS A 27 19.97 -9.74 6.47
N TYR A 28 20.41 -10.78 5.73
CA TYR A 28 19.87 -11.13 4.40
C TYR A 28 18.33 -11.21 4.37
N ALA A 29 17.70 -11.82 5.39
CA ALA A 29 16.25 -11.95 5.45
C ALA A 29 15.55 -10.60 5.47
N MET A 30 16.08 -9.63 6.25
CA MET A 30 15.51 -8.29 6.33
C MET A 30 15.76 -7.48 5.07
N GLN A 31 16.97 -7.57 4.50
CA GLN A 31 17.31 -6.89 3.26
C GLN A 31 16.55 -7.38 2.04
N ASN A 32 15.99 -8.59 2.10
CA ASN A 32 15.18 -9.18 1.03
C ASN A 32 13.70 -9.34 1.43
N SER A 33 13.27 -8.72 2.53
CA SER A 33 11.87 -8.73 2.95
C SER A 33 11.02 -7.88 2.03
N TYR A 34 9.84 -8.39 1.66
CA TYR A 34 8.86 -7.68 0.83
C TYR A 34 9.45 -7.12 -0.47
N PRO A 35 9.99 -7.95 -1.36
CA PRO A 35 10.69 -7.53 -2.57
C PRO A 35 9.70 -7.07 -3.66
N ALA A 36 8.85 -6.09 -3.35
CA ALA A 36 7.72 -5.70 -4.17
C ALA A 36 8.16 -5.10 -5.53
N ARG A 37 9.19 -4.24 -5.51
CA ARG A 37 9.75 -3.66 -6.72
C ARG A 37 10.45 -4.70 -7.58
N SER A 38 11.32 -5.50 -6.96
CA SER A 38 12.01 -6.58 -7.66
C SER A 38 11.03 -7.55 -8.32
N MET A 39 9.95 -7.92 -7.63
CA MET A 39 8.91 -8.78 -8.21
C MET A 39 8.21 -8.09 -9.39
N ALA A 40 7.89 -6.80 -9.28
CA ALA A 40 7.28 -6.04 -10.36
C ALA A 40 8.21 -5.94 -11.59
N GLU A 41 9.52 -5.75 -11.39
CA GLU A 41 10.54 -5.72 -12.45
C GLU A 41 10.66 -7.08 -13.17
N PHE A 42 10.39 -8.18 -12.47
CA PHE A 42 10.28 -9.52 -13.06
C PHE A 42 8.92 -9.80 -13.73
N GLY A 43 8.04 -8.81 -13.77
CA GLY A 43 6.72 -8.93 -14.42
C GLY A 43 5.62 -9.51 -13.55
N ALA A 44 5.82 -9.64 -12.23
CA ALA A 44 4.76 -10.04 -11.32
C ALA A 44 3.71 -8.92 -11.18
N VAL A 45 2.44 -9.33 -11.10
CA VAL A 45 1.33 -8.42 -10.84
C VAL A 45 1.14 -8.29 -9.33
N THR A 46 1.50 -7.14 -8.78
CA THR A 46 1.32 -6.86 -7.36
C THR A 46 -0.13 -6.47 -7.07
N ILE A 47 -0.71 -7.08 -6.04
CA ILE A 47 -2.02 -6.74 -5.48
C ILE A 47 -1.79 -6.31 -4.04
N ALA A 48 -2.49 -5.28 -3.59
CA ALA A 48 -2.37 -4.77 -2.23
C ALA A 48 -3.67 -4.96 -1.44
N GLY A 49 -3.52 -5.21 -0.15
CA GLY A 49 -4.61 -5.31 0.81
C GLY A 49 -4.09 -5.00 2.22
N SER A 50 -5.00 -4.77 3.15
CA SER A 50 -4.68 -4.42 4.54
C SER A 50 -4.57 -5.63 5.46
N ASP A 51 -5.02 -6.80 5.01
CA ASP A 51 -5.22 -8.00 5.85
C ASP A 51 -6.07 -7.72 7.14
N ALA A 52 -6.86 -6.65 7.12
CA ALA A 52 -7.74 -6.34 8.25
C ALA A 52 -8.78 -7.46 8.46
N PRO A 53 -9.09 -7.82 9.70
CA PRO A 53 -8.68 -7.20 10.97
C PRO A 53 -7.46 -7.85 11.64
N VAL A 54 -6.63 -8.58 10.89
CA VAL A 54 -5.50 -9.36 11.47
C VAL A 54 -4.41 -8.41 11.97
N ASP A 55 -3.92 -7.53 11.09
CA ASP A 55 -2.84 -6.59 11.43
C ASP A 55 -3.38 -5.31 12.11
N ASP A 56 -4.50 -4.80 11.60
CA ASP A 56 -5.20 -3.64 12.16
C ASP A 56 -6.70 -3.87 12.02
N ARG A 57 -7.49 -3.34 12.95
CA ARG A 57 -8.95 -3.42 12.89
C ARG A 57 -9.54 -2.57 11.77
N SER A 58 -8.81 -1.56 11.33
CA SER A 58 -9.22 -0.64 10.27
C SER A 58 -8.36 -0.84 9.02
N PRO A 59 -8.95 -1.11 7.86
CA PRO A 59 -8.21 -1.07 6.61
C PRO A 59 -7.80 0.39 6.34
N ARG A 60 -6.51 0.68 6.41
CA ARG A 60 -5.93 2.02 6.19
C ARG A 60 -5.24 2.10 4.83
N PRO A 61 -5.99 2.10 3.69
CA PRO A 61 -5.38 1.98 2.37
C PRO A 61 -4.35 3.06 2.06
N PHE A 62 -4.60 4.30 2.47
CA PHE A 62 -3.67 5.41 2.19
C PHE A 62 -2.40 5.36 3.06
N VAL A 63 -2.48 4.83 4.28
CA VAL A 63 -1.29 4.53 5.10
C VAL A 63 -0.46 3.45 4.40
N ASN A 64 -1.09 2.38 3.96
CA ASN A 64 -0.40 1.30 3.26
C ASN A 64 0.17 1.77 1.90
N MET A 65 -0.53 2.66 1.18
CA MET A 65 -0.01 3.29 -0.03
C MET A 65 1.23 4.14 0.25
N ALA A 66 1.21 4.96 1.32
CA ALA A 66 2.36 5.75 1.75
C ALA A 66 3.56 4.86 2.08
N ILE A 67 3.36 3.77 2.83
CA ILE A 67 4.40 2.77 3.12
C ILE A 67 4.89 2.11 1.82
N GLY A 68 3.99 1.78 0.90
CA GLY A 68 4.33 1.17 -0.38
C GLY A 68 5.28 2.02 -1.22
N VAL A 69 5.11 3.35 -1.22
CA VAL A 69 5.96 4.28 -2.00
C VAL A 69 7.20 4.79 -1.24
N THR A 70 7.21 4.71 0.10
CA THR A 70 8.32 5.23 0.92
C THR A 70 9.13 4.13 1.60
N ARG A 71 8.53 2.98 1.82
CA ARG A 71 9.04 1.90 2.67
C ARG A 71 9.28 2.34 4.12
N GLN A 72 8.69 3.46 4.53
CA GLN A 72 8.79 4.02 5.87
C GLN A 72 7.50 3.77 6.65
N GLY A 73 7.65 3.15 7.82
CA GLY A 73 6.56 2.97 8.77
C GLY A 73 6.19 4.28 9.48
N LEU A 74 5.07 4.30 10.18
CA LEU A 74 4.61 5.47 10.95
C LEU A 74 5.55 5.81 12.13
N ASP A 75 6.35 4.86 12.57
CA ASP A 75 7.41 5.01 13.58
C ASP A 75 8.69 5.68 13.04
N GLY A 76 8.75 5.93 11.73
CA GLY A 76 9.88 6.53 11.04
C GLY A 76 10.94 5.52 10.56
N ASN A 77 10.81 4.24 10.91
CA ASN A 77 11.73 3.20 10.46
C ASN A 77 11.54 2.93 8.96
N VAL A 78 12.65 2.66 8.27
CA VAL A 78 12.65 2.34 6.83
C VAL A 78 13.14 0.92 6.63
N LEU A 79 12.35 0.12 5.94
CA LEU A 79 12.68 -1.26 5.58
C LEU A 79 12.83 -1.39 4.06
N ASN A 80 14.04 -1.76 3.61
CA ASN A 80 14.33 -2.01 2.18
C ASN A 80 13.84 -0.88 1.26
N ALA A 81 14.37 0.33 1.44
CA ALA A 81 14.00 1.49 0.63
C ALA A 81 14.04 1.23 -0.89
N ASN A 82 14.95 0.36 -1.34
CA ASN A 82 15.11 0.00 -2.75
C ASN A 82 13.91 -0.78 -3.31
N GLU A 83 13.10 -1.36 -2.45
CA GLU A 83 11.89 -2.11 -2.83
C GLU A 83 10.62 -1.23 -2.83
N ALA A 84 10.77 0.11 -2.72
CA ALA A 84 9.66 1.03 -2.88
C ALA A 84 9.06 0.94 -4.28
N LEU A 85 7.74 0.88 -4.36
CA LEU A 85 6.98 0.97 -5.61
C LEU A 85 6.80 2.44 -6.00
N ASP A 86 6.61 2.72 -7.29
CA ASP A 86 6.12 4.03 -7.70
C ASP A 86 4.61 4.18 -7.40
N ILE A 87 4.13 5.43 -7.44
CA ILE A 87 2.73 5.73 -7.09
C ILE A 87 1.73 5.06 -8.04
N HIS A 88 2.05 4.91 -9.33
CA HIS A 88 1.15 4.28 -10.30
C HIS A 88 1.08 2.77 -10.07
N GLN A 89 2.20 2.14 -9.70
CA GLN A 89 2.22 0.72 -9.31
C GLN A 89 1.36 0.48 -8.06
N VAL A 90 1.45 1.37 -7.06
CA VAL A 90 0.66 1.26 -5.83
C VAL A 90 -0.83 1.50 -6.12
N ILE A 91 -1.19 2.51 -6.92
CA ILE A 91 -2.58 2.72 -7.33
C ILE A 91 -3.11 1.50 -8.10
N ALA A 92 -2.35 0.97 -9.05
CA ALA A 92 -2.75 -0.21 -9.80
C ALA A 92 -2.96 -1.43 -8.89
N ALA A 93 -2.11 -1.60 -7.86
CA ALA A 93 -2.22 -2.69 -6.89
C ALA A 93 -3.53 -2.63 -6.08
N TYR A 94 -4.03 -1.43 -5.80
CA TYR A 94 -5.31 -1.21 -5.11
C TYR A 94 -6.54 -1.15 -6.02
N THR A 95 -6.36 -1.22 -7.34
CA THR A 95 -7.44 -1.04 -8.32
C THR A 95 -7.43 -2.14 -9.39
N ILE A 96 -6.89 -1.85 -10.56
CA ILE A 96 -6.99 -2.71 -11.76
C ILE A 96 -6.31 -4.08 -11.56
N ASN A 97 -5.24 -4.17 -10.76
CA ASN A 97 -4.57 -5.44 -10.55
C ASN A 97 -5.42 -6.41 -9.71
N GLY A 98 -6.16 -5.88 -8.72
CA GLY A 98 -7.15 -6.66 -7.97
C GLY A 98 -8.28 -7.16 -8.89
N ALA A 99 -8.79 -6.30 -9.77
CA ALA A 99 -9.81 -6.68 -10.74
C ALA A 99 -9.32 -7.77 -11.69
N ARG A 100 -8.09 -7.68 -12.20
CA ARG A 100 -7.47 -8.72 -13.03
C ARG A 100 -7.35 -10.05 -12.31
N HIS A 101 -6.94 -10.04 -11.04
CA HIS A 101 -6.83 -11.25 -10.23
C HIS A 101 -8.18 -11.97 -10.09
N LEU A 102 -9.25 -11.20 -10.02
CA LEU A 102 -10.63 -11.72 -9.93
C LEU A 102 -11.28 -11.98 -11.30
N ASN A 103 -10.57 -11.75 -12.41
CA ASN A 103 -11.10 -11.79 -13.77
C ASN A 103 -12.30 -10.84 -13.99
N GLN A 104 -12.24 -9.66 -13.37
CA GLN A 104 -13.28 -8.61 -13.42
C GLN A 104 -12.79 -7.31 -14.08
N GLU A 105 -11.62 -7.30 -14.70
CA GLU A 105 -11.02 -6.11 -15.29
C GLU A 105 -11.85 -5.52 -16.46
N ALA A 106 -12.72 -6.31 -17.08
CA ALA A 106 -13.66 -5.83 -18.09
C ALA A 106 -14.83 -5.04 -17.47
N ILE A 107 -15.05 -5.18 -16.16
CA ILE A 107 -16.22 -4.63 -15.45
C ILE A 107 -15.82 -3.47 -14.55
N THR A 108 -14.67 -3.58 -13.85
CA THR A 108 -14.23 -2.62 -12.82
C THR A 108 -12.71 -2.49 -12.78
N GLY A 109 -12.18 -1.69 -11.84
CA GLY A 109 -10.75 -1.54 -11.56
C GLY A 109 -10.07 -0.42 -12.34
N SER A 110 -10.73 0.21 -13.33
CA SER A 110 -10.23 1.39 -14.05
C SER A 110 -11.38 2.30 -14.47
N ILE A 111 -11.07 3.57 -14.70
CA ILE A 111 -12.04 4.59 -15.14
C ILE A 111 -12.08 4.56 -16.66
N GLU A 112 -13.00 3.79 -17.22
CA GLU A 112 -13.20 3.63 -18.67
C GLU A 112 -14.68 3.60 -19.01
N PRO A 113 -15.07 4.16 -20.19
CA PRO A 113 -16.46 4.08 -20.64
C PRO A 113 -16.94 2.62 -20.73
N GLY A 114 -18.10 2.34 -20.14
CA GLY A 114 -18.71 1.01 -20.14
C GLY A 114 -18.39 0.16 -18.91
N LYS A 115 -17.47 0.58 -18.07
CA LYS A 115 -17.22 -0.06 -16.76
C LYS A 115 -18.13 0.51 -15.66
N GLN A 116 -18.26 -0.24 -14.58
CA GLN A 116 -18.96 0.20 -13.38
C GLN A 116 -18.26 1.42 -12.79
N ALA A 117 -19.04 2.40 -12.38
CA ALA A 117 -18.52 3.60 -11.72
C ALA A 117 -18.36 3.37 -10.21
N ASP A 118 -17.42 2.49 -9.87
CA ASP A 118 -16.95 2.25 -8.50
C ASP A 118 -15.76 3.18 -8.25
N LEU A 119 -16.03 4.35 -7.63
CA LEU A 119 -15.08 5.45 -7.58
C LEU A 119 -14.91 5.97 -6.16
N ALA A 120 -13.70 6.38 -5.83
CA ALA A 120 -13.40 7.19 -4.66
C ALA A 120 -12.87 8.57 -5.09
N VAL A 121 -13.49 9.64 -4.58
CA VAL A 121 -13.01 11.02 -4.76
C VAL A 121 -12.21 11.37 -3.52
N LEU A 122 -10.99 11.82 -3.71
CA LEU A 122 -10.04 12.11 -2.63
C LEU A 122 -9.94 13.62 -2.38
N ASP A 123 -9.61 14.01 -1.16
CA ASP A 123 -9.42 15.41 -0.75
C ASP A 123 -8.10 16.02 -1.27
N ARG A 124 -7.22 15.20 -1.82
CA ARG A 124 -5.90 15.63 -2.31
C ARG A 124 -5.41 14.77 -3.48
N ASN A 125 -4.47 15.31 -4.25
CA ASN A 125 -3.83 14.60 -5.34
C ASN A 125 -2.63 13.79 -4.81
N ILE A 126 -2.81 12.48 -4.66
CA ILE A 126 -1.78 11.59 -4.13
C ILE A 126 -0.59 11.41 -5.09
N VAL A 127 -0.81 11.62 -6.40
CA VAL A 127 0.27 11.59 -7.40
C VAL A 127 1.18 12.80 -7.23
N GLU A 128 0.62 14.02 -7.12
CA GLU A 128 1.40 15.23 -6.86
C GLU A 128 2.15 15.18 -5.53
N LEU A 129 1.56 14.59 -4.48
CA LEU A 129 2.25 14.38 -3.21
C LEU A 129 3.50 13.52 -3.40
N TYR A 130 3.37 12.41 -4.12
CA TYR A 130 4.50 11.55 -4.42
C TYR A 130 5.57 12.27 -5.26
N GLU A 131 5.16 12.93 -6.36
CA GLU A 131 6.07 13.64 -7.29
C GLU A 131 6.81 14.79 -6.62
N SER A 132 6.20 15.45 -5.63
CA SER A 132 6.84 16.50 -4.83
C SER A 132 7.78 15.96 -3.73
N GLY A 133 7.94 14.64 -3.61
CA GLY A 133 8.76 14.01 -2.58
C GLY A 133 8.07 13.87 -1.21
N ASN A 134 6.75 14.17 -1.13
CA ASN A 134 5.96 14.03 0.08
C ASN A 134 5.12 12.74 0.09
N GLY A 135 5.75 11.59 -0.17
CA GLY A 135 5.06 10.29 -0.21
C GLY A 135 4.38 9.93 1.12
N LEU A 136 4.93 10.34 2.27
CA LEU A 136 4.30 10.12 3.58
C LEU A 136 2.98 10.91 3.74
N GLY A 137 2.84 12.06 3.10
CA GLY A 137 1.60 12.85 3.11
C GLY A 137 0.38 12.12 2.52
N ILE A 138 0.61 11.04 1.75
CA ILE A 138 -0.45 10.18 1.24
C ILE A 138 -1.25 9.54 2.39
N ALA A 139 -0.60 9.22 3.52
CA ALA A 139 -1.24 8.59 4.67
C ALA A 139 -2.40 9.42 5.27
N GLU A 140 -2.38 10.75 5.08
CA GLU A 140 -3.40 11.67 5.58
C GLU A 140 -4.58 11.86 4.63
N THR A 141 -4.58 11.19 3.47
CA THR A 141 -5.63 11.31 2.46
C THR A 141 -6.98 10.87 3.02
N LYS A 142 -8.01 11.65 2.70
CA LYS A 142 -9.40 11.36 3.07
C LYS A 142 -10.25 11.18 1.82
N VAL A 143 -11.27 10.34 1.94
CA VAL A 143 -12.26 10.14 0.88
C VAL A 143 -13.37 11.15 1.07
N ASP A 144 -13.66 11.96 0.06
CA ASP A 144 -14.77 12.90 0.03
C ASP A 144 -16.07 12.24 -0.42
N LEU A 145 -15.96 11.38 -1.43
CA LEU A 145 -17.10 10.62 -1.96
C LEU A 145 -16.68 9.19 -2.26
N THR A 146 -17.60 8.26 -2.02
CA THR A 146 -17.52 6.91 -2.58
C THR A 146 -18.77 6.65 -3.42
N LEU A 147 -18.55 6.18 -4.65
CA LEU A 147 -19.59 5.72 -5.54
C LEU A 147 -19.48 4.20 -5.69
N PHE A 148 -20.63 3.55 -5.74
CA PHE A 148 -20.76 2.14 -6.11
C PHE A 148 -21.83 2.04 -7.20
N ASP A 149 -21.46 1.48 -8.32
CA ASP A 149 -22.31 1.39 -9.52
C ASP A 149 -22.94 2.75 -9.89
N GLY A 150 -22.12 3.83 -9.82
CA GLY A 150 -22.52 5.20 -10.11
C GLY A 150 -23.39 5.89 -9.04
N LYS A 151 -23.71 5.21 -7.93
CA LYS A 151 -24.50 5.77 -6.83
C LYS A 151 -23.59 6.21 -5.69
N VAL A 152 -23.79 7.42 -5.18
CA VAL A 152 -23.06 7.90 -4.01
C VAL A 152 -23.54 7.10 -2.79
N ILE A 153 -22.61 6.34 -2.18
CA ILE A 153 -22.83 5.54 -0.97
C ILE A 153 -22.18 6.14 0.27
N TYR A 154 -21.24 7.05 0.08
CA TYR A 154 -20.58 7.79 1.15
C TYR A 154 -20.27 9.22 0.68
N ARG A 155 -20.46 10.17 1.59
CA ARG A 155 -20.03 11.57 1.44
C ARG A 155 -19.48 12.05 2.78
N ARG A 156 -18.28 12.59 2.77
CA ARG A 156 -17.69 13.23 3.95
C ARG A 156 -18.44 14.55 4.25
N GLU A 157 -18.81 14.75 5.49
CA GLU A 157 -19.43 15.99 6.00
C GLU A 157 -18.36 17.08 6.20
#